data_db6d0652c901afd1f0aa9ccaa30e0747
#
_entry.id   db6d0652c901afd1f0aa9ccaa30e0747
#
_cell.length_a   1.000
_cell.length_b   1.000
_cell.length_c   1.000
_cell.angle_alpha   90.00
_cell.angle_beta   90.00
_cell.angle_gamma   90.00
#
_symmetry.space_group_name_H-M   'P 1'
#
loop_
_entity.id
_entity.type
_entity.pdbx_description
1 polymer ?
#
loop_
_entity_poly.entity_id
_entity_poly.type
_entity_poly.pdbx_seq_one_letter_code
_entity_poly.pdbx_strand_id
1 'polypeptide(L)'
;MSELALTLLRLGFLLLLWLFVFFVVSALRRDLAAPAEAPIAGTTTAPPKESRRRRAKNSARKLVVVEGSLAGTVVPLGATPVTIGRSQDCTVVLEDDYASSHHTRLSPHDGAWVVEDLGSTNGTWLDRTRVTTPTVLP
;
A
#
# COMPACT_ATOMS: atom_id res chain seq x y z
N MET A 1 51.97 -6.60 16.92
CA MET A 1 51.11 -5.85 15.98
C MET A 1 50.97 -4.45 16.56
N SER A 2 51.21 -3.43 15.76
CA SER A 2 51.14 -2.05 16.25
C SER A 2 49.66 -1.67 16.55
N GLU A 3 49.46 -0.95 17.65
CA GLU A 3 48.14 -0.44 18.09
C GLU A 3 47.39 0.23 16.91
N LEU A 4 48.16 0.90 16.06
CA LEU A 4 47.64 1.60 14.88
C LEU A 4 47.04 0.64 13.85
N ALA A 5 47.64 -0.53 13.63
CA ALA A 5 47.10 -1.54 12.71
C ALA A 5 45.78 -2.13 13.23
N LEU A 6 45.69 -2.34 14.53
CA LEU A 6 44.48 -2.87 15.17
C LEU A 6 43.32 -1.88 15.11
N THR A 7 43.62 -0.59 15.29
CA THR A 7 42.64 0.50 15.20
C THR A 7 42.13 0.66 13.76
N LEU A 8 43.02 0.60 12.76
CA LEU A 8 42.64 0.67 11.36
C LEU A 8 41.78 -0.55 10.94
N LEU A 9 42.10 -1.73 11.42
CA LEU A 9 41.33 -2.93 11.20
C LEU A 9 39.90 -2.81 11.75
N ARG A 10 39.77 -2.29 12.99
CA ARG A 10 38.46 -2.05 13.62
C ARG A 10 37.62 -1.03 12.85
N LEU A 11 38.23 0.09 12.46
CA LEU A 11 37.53 1.12 11.69
C LEU A 11 37.10 0.59 10.33
N GLY A 12 37.94 -0.17 9.62
CA GLY A 12 37.63 -0.81 8.36
C GLY A 12 36.48 -1.80 8.49
N PHE A 13 36.48 -2.62 9.54
CA PHE A 13 35.39 -3.55 9.81
C PHE A 13 34.06 -2.84 10.11
N LEU A 14 34.07 -1.79 10.92
CA LEU A 14 32.87 -1.01 11.23
C LEU A 14 32.30 -0.34 9.99
N LEU A 15 33.16 0.22 9.13
CA LEU A 15 32.74 0.83 7.87
C LEU A 15 32.10 -0.19 6.93
N LEU A 16 32.70 -1.38 6.81
CA LEU A 16 32.16 -2.47 6.00
C LEU A 16 30.83 -2.97 6.54
N LEU A 17 30.70 -3.09 7.88
CA LEU A 17 29.46 -3.46 8.54
C LEU A 17 28.34 -2.44 8.25
N TRP A 18 28.65 -1.15 8.36
CA TRP A 18 27.70 -0.08 8.09
C TRP A 18 27.26 -0.05 6.61
N LEU A 19 28.19 -0.26 5.68
CA LEU A 19 27.87 -0.41 4.24
C LEU A 19 26.98 -1.62 3.99
N PHE A 20 27.26 -2.74 4.65
CA PHE A 20 26.43 -3.94 4.54
C PHE A 20 25.01 -3.71 5.06
N VAL A 21 24.87 -3.12 6.26
CA VAL A 21 23.56 -2.79 6.83
C VAL A 21 22.79 -1.82 5.92
N PHE A 22 23.47 -0.80 5.41
CA PHE A 22 22.86 0.16 4.48
C PHE A 22 22.40 -0.51 3.18
N PHE A 23 23.20 -1.43 2.66
CA PHE A 23 22.85 -2.21 1.47
C PHE A 23 21.61 -3.10 1.70
N VAL A 24 21.59 -3.83 2.82
CA VAL A 24 20.46 -4.69 3.20
C VAL A 24 19.18 -3.86 3.40
N VAL A 25 19.26 -2.75 4.12
CA VAL A 25 18.10 -1.85 4.30
C VAL A 25 17.63 -1.25 2.98
N SER A 26 18.56 -0.92 2.08
CA SER A 26 18.22 -0.38 0.76
C SER A 26 17.59 -1.44 -0.15
N ALA A 27 18.07 -2.68 -0.09
CA ALA A 27 17.48 -3.80 -0.81
C ALA A 27 16.06 -4.10 -0.31
N LEU A 28 15.89 -4.14 1.02
CA LEU A 28 14.59 -4.36 1.65
C LEU A 28 13.59 -3.23 1.32
N ARG A 29 14.06 -1.98 1.28
CA ARG A 29 13.22 -0.84 0.86
C ARG A 29 12.83 -0.91 -0.61
N ARG A 30 13.67 -1.49 -1.48
CA ARG A 30 13.34 -1.69 -2.90
C ARG A 30 12.26 -2.77 -3.07
N ASP A 31 12.33 -3.87 -2.31
CA ASP A 31 11.31 -4.92 -2.35
C ASP A 31 9.95 -4.44 -1.83
N LEU A 32 9.95 -3.55 -0.82
CA LEU A 32 8.72 -2.96 -0.29
C LEU A 32 8.22 -1.77 -1.13
N ALA A 33 9.03 -1.23 -2.02
CA ALA A 33 8.72 -0.10 -2.88
C ALA A 33 8.63 -0.48 -4.36
N ALA A 34 8.58 -1.76 -4.71
CA ALA A 34 8.38 -2.18 -6.09
C ALA A 34 6.92 -1.90 -6.52
N PRO A 35 6.66 -0.79 -7.23
CA PRO A 35 5.48 -0.71 -8.06
C PRO A 35 5.74 -1.64 -9.24
N ALA A 36 4.80 -2.55 -9.50
CA ALA A 36 4.84 -3.38 -10.67
C ALA A 36 5.10 -2.54 -11.93
N GLU A 37 6.19 -2.88 -12.59
CA GLU A 37 6.57 -2.64 -13.99
C GLU A 37 5.91 -1.48 -14.74
N ALA A 38 6.76 -0.55 -15.13
CA ALA A 38 6.52 0.37 -16.23
C ALA A 38 6.73 -0.33 -17.58
N PRO A 39 5.88 -0.16 -18.57
CA PRO A 39 6.25 -0.29 -19.96
C PRO A 39 6.47 1.08 -20.60
N ILE A 40 7.69 1.24 -21.07
CA ILE A 40 8.19 1.89 -22.30
C ILE A 40 7.35 3.01 -22.93
N ALA A 41 8.06 4.10 -23.14
CA ALA A 41 7.78 5.33 -23.82
C ALA A 41 6.96 5.23 -25.12
N GLY A 42 6.12 6.22 -25.33
CA GLY A 42 5.48 6.57 -26.57
C GLY A 42 4.77 7.92 -26.47
N THR A 43 5.43 8.93 -26.95
CA THR A 43 4.97 10.31 -27.18
C THR A 43 3.66 10.34 -27.97
N THR A 44 2.67 11.14 -27.61
CA THR A 44 2.00 12.10 -28.46
C THR A 44 0.70 12.66 -27.86
N THR A 45 0.58 13.94 -27.96
CA THR A 45 -0.47 14.90 -27.65
C THR A 45 -1.84 14.53 -28.23
N ALA A 46 -2.93 14.55 -27.45
CA ALA A 46 -4.30 14.78 -27.91
C ALA A 46 -5.34 14.88 -26.76
N PRO A 47 -6.52 15.45 -26.97
CA PRO A 47 -7.31 16.25 -26.03
C PRO A 47 -8.29 15.47 -25.11
N PRO A 48 -9.10 16.15 -24.26
CA PRO A 48 -9.51 15.68 -22.94
C PRO A 48 -10.67 14.66 -22.84
N LYS A 49 -10.99 13.89 -23.85
CA LYS A 49 -11.99 12.82 -23.79
C LYS A 49 -11.43 11.43 -23.41
N GLU A 50 -10.12 11.25 -23.46
CA GLU A 50 -9.46 9.98 -23.11
C GLU A 50 -9.18 9.82 -21.61
N SER A 51 -9.17 10.90 -20.82
CA SER A 51 -8.89 10.81 -19.38
C SER A 51 -9.98 10.04 -18.61
N ARG A 52 -11.24 10.12 -19.04
CA ARG A 52 -12.34 9.33 -18.45
C ARG A 52 -12.25 7.84 -18.79
N ARG A 53 -11.83 7.49 -20.01
CA ARG A 53 -11.67 6.08 -20.43
C ARG A 53 -10.42 5.42 -19.84
N ARG A 54 -9.34 6.17 -19.61
CA ARG A 54 -8.12 5.68 -18.91
C ARG A 54 -8.36 5.50 -17.43
N ARG A 55 -9.13 6.38 -16.75
CA ARG A 55 -9.54 6.18 -15.36
C ARG A 55 -10.36 4.91 -15.16
N ALA A 56 -11.28 4.62 -16.09
CA ALA A 56 -12.08 3.38 -16.06
C ALA A 56 -11.25 2.12 -16.34
N LYS A 57 -10.11 2.24 -17.02
CA LYS A 57 -9.22 1.11 -17.35
C LYS A 57 -8.22 0.79 -16.25
N ASN A 58 -7.96 1.75 -15.36
CA ASN A 58 -7.06 1.61 -14.19
C ASN A 58 -7.81 1.52 -12.86
N SER A 59 -9.12 1.31 -12.88
CA SER A 59 -9.84 1.14 -11.62
C SER A 59 -9.45 -0.20 -11.00
N ALA A 60 -9.17 -0.18 -9.71
CA ALA A 60 -8.88 -1.38 -8.94
C ALA A 60 -9.96 -2.42 -9.17
N ARG A 61 -9.59 -3.63 -9.55
CA ARG A 61 -10.53 -4.72 -9.84
C ARG A 61 -10.59 -5.75 -8.72
N LYS A 62 -9.62 -5.75 -7.84
CA LYS A 62 -9.53 -6.67 -6.71
C LYS A 62 -8.84 -6.01 -5.54
N LEU A 63 -9.30 -6.33 -4.36
CA LEU A 63 -8.63 -6.04 -3.09
C LEU A 63 -7.91 -7.32 -2.65
N VAL A 64 -6.66 -7.20 -2.29
CA VAL A 64 -5.87 -8.31 -1.74
C VAL A 64 -5.46 -7.95 -0.32
N VAL A 65 -5.80 -8.80 0.63
CA VAL A 65 -5.34 -8.64 2.01
C VAL A 65 -3.91 -9.14 2.10
N VAL A 66 -2.97 -8.26 2.43
CA VAL A 66 -1.54 -8.60 2.45
C VAL A 66 -1.03 -8.93 3.84
N GLU A 67 -1.74 -8.54 4.88
CA GLU A 67 -1.33 -8.72 6.28
C GLU A 67 -2.53 -9.01 7.18
N GLY A 68 -2.29 -9.64 8.34
CA GLY A 68 -3.33 -10.01 9.30
C GLY A 68 -3.84 -11.45 9.13
N SER A 69 -4.90 -11.80 9.87
CA SER A 69 -5.49 -13.15 9.87
C SER A 69 -6.05 -13.59 8.52
N LEU A 70 -6.44 -12.64 7.68
CA LEU A 70 -6.99 -12.85 6.34
C LEU A 70 -5.97 -12.69 5.21
N ALA A 71 -4.67 -12.64 5.51
CA ALA A 71 -3.64 -12.47 4.49
C ALA A 71 -3.78 -13.49 3.36
N GLY A 72 -3.68 -13.02 2.11
CA GLY A 72 -3.91 -13.83 0.90
C GLY A 72 -5.35 -13.84 0.39
N THR A 73 -6.31 -13.33 1.16
CA THR A 73 -7.71 -13.23 0.71
C THR A 73 -7.83 -12.20 -0.41
N VAL A 74 -8.54 -12.60 -1.47
CA VAL A 74 -8.81 -11.75 -2.63
C VAL A 74 -10.29 -11.45 -2.70
N VAL A 75 -10.66 -10.18 -2.63
CA VAL A 75 -12.03 -9.70 -2.75
C VAL A 75 -12.19 -8.99 -4.09
N PRO A 76 -13.06 -9.48 -4.99
CA PRO A 76 -13.30 -8.81 -6.27
C PRO A 76 -14.02 -7.48 -6.03
N LEU A 77 -13.53 -6.43 -6.65
CA LEU A 77 -14.14 -5.11 -6.63
C LEU A 77 -15.07 -4.97 -7.87
N GLY A 78 -16.35 -5.08 -7.63
CA GLY A 78 -17.40 -5.02 -8.66
C GLY A 78 -18.16 -3.70 -8.66
N ALA A 79 -19.48 -3.79 -8.82
CA ALA A 79 -20.37 -2.62 -8.79
C ALA A 79 -20.93 -2.32 -7.38
N THR A 80 -20.74 -3.22 -6.43
CA THR A 80 -21.25 -3.11 -5.06
C THR A 80 -20.17 -2.63 -4.10
N PRO A 81 -20.51 -1.79 -3.11
CA PRO A 81 -19.59 -1.39 -2.07
C PRO A 81 -19.08 -2.58 -1.28
N VAL A 82 -17.83 -2.50 -0.82
CA VAL A 82 -17.19 -3.47 0.06
C VAL A 82 -17.00 -2.83 1.42
N THR A 83 -17.57 -3.43 2.46
CA THR A 83 -17.40 -3.00 3.85
C THR A 83 -16.38 -3.89 4.54
N ILE A 84 -15.53 -3.27 5.34
CA ILE A 84 -14.45 -3.92 6.08
C ILE A 84 -14.61 -3.57 7.55
N GLY A 85 -14.60 -4.56 8.41
CA GLY A 85 -14.74 -4.36 9.84
C GLY A 85 -14.88 -5.67 10.60
N ARG A 86 -15.08 -5.58 11.91
CA ARG A 86 -15.20 -6.75 12.80
C ARG A 86 -16.61 -7.35 12.82
N SER A 87 -17.61 -6.62 12.37
CA SER A 87 -18.99 -7.08 12.35
C SER A 87 -19.21 -8.15 11.27
N GLN A 88 -20.04 -9.13 11.57
CA GLN A 88 -20.34 -10.28 10.69
C GLN A 88 -21.12 -9.87 9.42
N ASP A 89 -21.71 -8.69 9.40
CA ASP A 89 -22.40 -8.11 8.25
C ASP A 89 -21.46 -7.38 7.28
N CYS A 90 -20.17 -7.23 7.63
CA CYS A 90 -19.16 -6.70 6.72
C CYS A 90 -18.83 -7.70 5.61
N THR A 91 -18.50 -7.16 4.43
CA THR A 91 -18.04 -7.97 3.29
C THR A 91 -16.70 -8.65 3.60
N VAL A 92 -15.83 -7.96 4.32
CA VAL A 92 -14.56 -8.48 4.85
C VAL A 92 -14.63 -8.40 6.36
N VAL A 93 -14.77 -9.54 7.02
CA VAL A 93 -14.85 -9.62 8.49
C VAL A 93 -13.44 -9.76 9.04
N LEU A 94 -12.98 -8.77 9.79
CA LEU A 94 -11.65 -8.77 10.42
C LEU A 94 -11.73 -9.39 11.81
N GLU A 95 -10.84 -10.32 12.11
CA GLU A 95 -10.64 -10.89 13.45
C GLU A 95 -9.52 -10.12 14.17
N ASP A 96 -9.68 -8.81 14.30
CA ASP A 96 -8.69 -7.92 14.90
C ASP A 96 -9.36 -6.99 15.90
N ASP A 97 -8.91 -6.99 17.15
CA ASP A 97 -9.44 -6.18 18.23
C ASP A 97 -9.23 -4.68 18.02
N TYR A 98 -8.27 -4.31 17.17
CA TYR A 98 -8.02 -2.90 16.78
C TYR A 98 -8.94 -2.42 15.66
N ALA A 99 -9.68 -3.33 15.02
CA ALA A 99 -10.66 -2.96 14.00
C ALA A 99 -12.01 -2.64 14.65
N SER A 100 -12.65 -1.57 14.20
CA SER A 100 -14.01 -1.22 14.58
C SER A 100 -15.03 -2.18 13.94
N SER A 101 -16.24 -2.27 14.49
CA SER A 101 -17.31 -3.12 13.93
C SER A 101 -17.56 -2.82 12.45
N HIS A 102 -17.69 -1.55 12.10
CA HIS A 102 -17.67 -1.04 10.73
C HIS A 102 -16.50 -0.07 10.65
N HIS A 103 -15.40 -0.47 10.01
CA HIS A 103 -14.16 0.30 10.04
C HIS A 103 -14.02 1.18 8.79
N THR A 104 -14.13 0.56 7.63
CA THR A 104 -13.87 1.20 6.34
C THR A 104 -14.85 0.71 5.29
N ARG A 105 -15.20 1.58 4.37
CA ARG A 105 -15.98 1.25 3.18
C ARG A 105 -15.24 1.62 1.92
N LEU A 106 -15.23 0.70 0.97
CA LEU A 106 -14.80 0.95 -0.39
C LEU A 106 -16.04 1.01 -1.27
N SER A 107 -16.20 2.06 -2.04
CA SER A 107 -17.34 2.22 -2.96
C SER A 107 -16.91 2.63 -4.35
N PRO A 108 -17.58 2.11 -5.40
CA PRO A 108 -17.34 2.57 -6.76
C PRO A 108 -17.96 3.96 -6.95
N HIS A 109 -17.19 4.90 -7.50
CA HIS A 109 -17.66 6.24 -7.81
C HIS A 109 -17.02 6.75 -9.10
N ASP A 110 -17.82 7.07 -10.11
CA ASP A 110 -17.37 7.60 -11.41
C ASP A 110 -16.25 6.80 -12.09
N GLY A 111 -16.30 5.47 -12.00
CA GLY A 111 -15.31 4.58 -12.61
C GLY A 111 -13.98 4.47 -11.83
N ALA A 112 -13.93 5.00 -10.62
CA ALA A 112 -12.84 4.83 -9.66
C ALA A 112 -13.38 4.21 -8.37
N TRP A 113 -12.50 3.74 -7.51
CA TRP A 113 -12.85 3.30 -6.17
C TRP A 113 -12.50 4.36 -5.15
N VAL A 114 -13.39 4.56 -4.20
CA VAL A 114 -13.25 5.52 -3.11
C VAL A 114 -13.20 4.77 -1.79
N VAL A 115 -12.22 5.11 -0.95
CA VAL A 115 -12.13 4.65 0.44
C VAL A 115 -12.70 5.70 1.37
N GLU A 116 -13.50 5.27 2.33
CA GLU A 116 -14.12 6.09 3.37
C GLU A 116 -13.93 5.43 4.73
N ASP A 117 -13.46 6.19 5.71
CA ASP A 117 -13.42 5.76 7.11
C ASP A 117 -14.81 5.95 7.74
N LEU A 118 -15.37 4.91 8.34
CA LEU A 118 -16.71 4.92 8.95
C LEU A 118 -16.69 5.36 10.41
N GLY A 119 -15.77 6.24 10.79
CA GLY A 119 -15.60 6.68 12.17
C GLY A 119 -14.86 5.66 13.02
N SER A 120 -13.86 4.99 12.44
CA SER A 120 -13.08 3.99 13.14
C SER A 120 -12.29 4.58 14.32
N THR A 121 -12.09 3.77 15.35
CA THR A 121 -11.34 4.19 16.56
C THR A 121 -9.86 4.46 16.24
N ASN A 122 -9.23 3.62 15.43
CA ASN A 122 -7.79 3.72 15.13
C ASN A 122 -7.50 4.42 13.79
N GLY A 123 -8.49 4.62 12.96
CA GLY A 123 -8.38 5.30 11.67
C GLY A 123 -8.02 4.37 10.52
N THR A 124 -8.37 4.81 9.33
CA THR A 124 -8.00 4.19 8.05
C THR A 124 -6.89 5.01 7.43
N TRP A 125 -5.90 4.34 6.83
CA TRP A 125 -4.73 4.99 6.26
C TRP A 125 -4.57 4.58 4.79
N LEU A 126 -4.30 5.56 3.94
CA LEU A 126 -3.96 5.37 2.54
C LEU A 126 -2.58 6.00 2.30
N ASP A 127 -1.58 5.19 1.92
CA ASP A 127 -0.20 5.64 1.68
C ASP A 127 0.35 6.54 2.79
N ARG A 128 0.24 6.15 4.06
CA ARG A 128 0.67 6.91 5.24
C ARG A 128 -0.13 8.19 5.52
N THR A 129 -1.18 8.45 4.78
CA THR A 129 -2.09 9.57 5.04
C THR A 129 -3.39 9.05 5.64
N ARG A 130 -3.82 9.64 6.75
CA ARG A 130 -5.08 9.26 7.37
C ARG A 130 -6.25 9.71 6.51
N VAL A 131 -7.16 8.81 6.26
CA VAL A 131 -8.40 9.07 5.53
C VAL A 131 -9.38 9.78 6.47
N THR A 132 -9.60 11.07 6.25
CA THR A 132 -10.57 11.88 7.01
C THR A 132 -11.81 12.23 6.19
N THR A 133 -11.70 12.11 4.88
CA THR A 133 -12.79 12.32 3.91
C THR A 133 -12.73 11.23 2.86
N PRO A 134 -13.82 10.93 2.14
CA PRO A 134 -13.81 9.97 1.06
C PRO A 134 -12.70 10.28 0.05
N THR A 135 -11.77 9.35 -0.14
CA THR A 135 -10.55 9.54 -0.93
C THR A 135 -10.50 8.51 -2.07
N VAL A 136 -10.18 8.97 -3.27
CA VAL A 136 -10.05 8.10 -4.45
C VAL A 136 -8.80 7.23 -4.33
N LEU A 137 -8.95 5.94 -4.54
CA LEU A 137 -7.84 4.99 -4.62
C LEU A 137 -7.02 5.23 -5.90
N PRO A 138 -5.69 5.11 -5.82
CA PRO A 138 -4.80 5.32 -6.97
C PRO A 138 -4.99 4.26 -8.08
#